data_e6d402cd85ec6bab07a2a94ebe417ce1
#
_entry.id   e6d402cd85ec6bab07a2a94ebe417ce1
#
_cell.length_a   1.000
_cell.length_b   1.000
_cell.length_c   1.000
_cell.angle_alpha   90.00
_cell.angle_beta   90.00
_cell.angle_gamma   90.00
#
_symmetry.space_group_name_H-M   'P 1'
#
loop_
_entity.id
_entity.type
_entity.pdbx_description
1 polymer ?
#
loop_
_entity_poly.entity_id
_entity_poly.type
_entity_poly.pdbx_seq_one_letter_code
_entity_poly.pdbx_strand_id
1 'polypeptide(L)'
;MPLVTTTEMFKKAYDGGYAVGAFNVNNMEIVQGITEACQEQHAPVVLQVSKGARAYANHTYLVKMVEAAVIECPDIPIALHLDHGPDFETCKSCIDGGFTSVMIDCSSRPFDENVEETKKVVEYGHAHGVVVEAELGTLAGVEDDVKVSAEDSSYTHPEEVEEFVTRTGCDSLAIAIGTSHGAYKFTPEQCTRNEQGILVPPPLRFDVLEEVSKRLPGFPIVLHGSSSVPREFVDKINAHGGKMPDAIGIPEEELRHAAQLSVCKINIDSDIRLAITASIREHFDEHPDHFDPRQYLKPARQAVKDMVTHKLINVLGCNGKA
;
A
#
# COMPACT_ATOMS: atom_id res chain seq x y z
N MET A 1 20.31 -1.01 -10.29
CA MET A 1 20.25 -2.37 -9.66
C MET A 1 19.16 -3.18 -10.34
N PRO A 2 19.15 -4.53 -10.36
CA PRO A 2 17.97 -5.30 -10.75
C PRO A 2 16.84 -5.10 -9.73
N LEU A 3 15.62 -5.56 -10.05
CA LEU A 3 14.55 -5.70 -9.07
C LEU A 3 15.04 -6.55 -7.88
N VAL A 4 14.64 -6.17 -6.67
CA VAL A 4 15.00 -6.86 -5.43
C VAL A 4 13.77 -7.48 -4.76
N THR A 5 13.97 -8.46 -3.88
CA THR A 5 12.92 -8.91 -2.96
C THR A 5 12.77 -7.92 -1.80
N THR A 6 11.72 -8.05 -1.02
CA THR A 6 11.50 -7.17 0.14
C THR A 6 12.30 -7.55 1.38
N THR A 7 12.97 -8.71 1.39
CA THR A 7 13.66 -9.27 2.56
C THR A 7 14.61 -8.28 3.25
N GLU A 8 15.61 -7.78 2.52
CA GLU A 8 16.60 -6.85 3.08
C GLU A 8 15.99 -5.46 3.35
N MET A 9 15.01 -5.05 2.52
CA MET A 9 14.30 -3.78 2.72
C MET A 9 13.54 -3.79 4.04
N PHE A 10 12.80 -4.87 4.32
CA PHE A 10 11.99 -4.99 5.54
C PHE A 10 12.84 -5.23 6.77
N LYS A 11 13.95 -5.98 6.65
CA LYS A 11 14.90 -6.12 7.75
C LYS A 11 15.47 -4.77 8.17
N LYS A 12 15.93 -3.96 7.22
CA LYS A 12 16.44 -2.61 7.48
C LYS A 12 15.35 -1.69 8.05
N ALA A 13 14.10 -1.83 7.57
CA ALA A 13 12.96 -1.08 8.06
C ALA A 13 12.66 -1.40 9.53
N TYR A 14 12.59 -2.68 9.89
CA TYR A 14 12.41 -3.16 11.25
C TYR A 14 13.49 -2.62 12.19
N ASP A 15 14.77 -2.84 11.82
CA ASP A 15 15.91 -2.42 12.64
C ASP A 15 16.02 -0.90 12.76
N GLY A 16 15.54 -0.16 11.76
CA GLY A 16 15.63 1.30 11.67
C GLY A 16 14.41 2.07 12.18
N GLY A 17 13.31 1.40 12.54
CA GLY A 17 12.08 2.04 13.01
C GLY A 17 11.43 2.93 11.95
N TYR A 18 11.37 2.45 10.69
CA TYR A 18 10.70 3.11 9.57
C TYR A 18 9.92 2.09 8.74
N ALA A 19 9.06 2.53 7.85
CA ALA A 19 8.37 1.65 6.91
C ALA A 19 8.75 1.95 5.46
N VAL A 20 8.76 0.93 4.61
CA VAL A 20 8.86 1.08 3.17
C VAL A 20 7.48 1.38 2.60
N GLY A 21 7.39 2.40 1.74
CA GLY A 21 6.14 2.71 1.05
C GLY A 21 5.86 1.69 -0.05
N ALA A 22 4.66 1.12 -0.02
CA ALA A 22 4.13 0.28 -1.07
C ALA A 22 3.05 1.05 -1.82
N PHE A 23 3.36 1.46 -3.04
CA PHE A 23 2.53 2.35 -3.83
C PHE A 23 1.92 1.63 -5.02
N ASN A 24 0.58 1.70 -5.16
CA ASN A 24 -0.13 1.08 -6.26
C ASN A 24 0.13 1.82 -7.57
N VAL A 25 0.45 1.06 -8.63
CA VAL A 25 0.76 1.59 -9.96
C VAL A 25 -0.17 1.01 -11.02
N ASN A 26 -0.63 1.86 -11.93
CA ASN A 26 -1.51 1.46 -13.03
C ASN A 26 -1.27 2.23 -14.34
N ASN A 27 -0.40 3.26 -14.34
CA ASN A 27 -0.01 4.01 -15.53
C ASN A 27 1.41 4.57 -15.39
N MET A 28 1.93 5.15 -16.48
CA MET A 28 3.30 5.67 -16.58
C MET A 28 3.53 6.85 -15.62
N GLU A 29 2.61 7.80 -15.55
CA GLU A 29 2.76 9.03 -14.78
C GLU A 29 2.86 8.75 -13.28
N ILE A 30 2.09 7.76 -12.80
CA ILE A 30 2.15 7.31 -11.40
C ILE A 30 3.50 6.64 -11.13
N VAL A 31 3.95 5.71 -11.99
CA VAL A 31 5.27 5.06 -11.84
C VAL A 31 6.38 6.10 -11.78
N GLN A 32 6.39 7.06 -12.71
CA GLN A 32 7.39 8.12 -12.76
C GLN A 32 7.35 9.03 -11.53
N GLY A 33 6.17 9.50 -11.12
CA GLY A 33 6.02 10.36 -9.95
C GLY A 33 6.54 9.70 -8.66
N ILE A 34 6.21 8.42 -8.45
CA ILE A 34 6.68 7.64 -7.30
C ILE A 34 8.21 7.47 -7.35
N THR A 35 8.73 6.97 -8.46
CA THR A 35 10.16 6.60 -8.54
C THR A 35 11.09 7.82 -8.54
N GLU A 36 10.67 8.95 -9.12
CA GLU A 36 11.38 10.22 -9.02
C GLU A 36 11.45 10.74 -7.58
N ALA A 37 10.35 10.67 -6.83
CA ALA A 37 10.34 11.03 -5.43
C ALA A 37 11.30 10.13 -4.62
N CYS A 38 11.22 8.81 -4.83
CA CYS A 38 12.09 7.85 -4.14
C CYS A 38 13.57 8.03 -4.49
N GLN A 39 13.89 8.29 -5.76
CA GLN A 39 15.27 8.58 -6.20
C GLN A 39 15.82 9.84 -5.55
N GLU A 40 15.05 10.94 -5.55
CA GLU A 40 15.46 12.20 -4.92
C GLU A 40 15.62 12.10 -3.40
N GLN A 41 14.79 11.29 -2.77
CA GLN A 41 14.84 11.07 -1.33
C GLN A 41 15.76 9.92 -0.91
N HIS A 42 16.43 9.24 -1.86
CA HIS A 42 17.21 8.04 -1.59
C HIS A 42 16.45 7.02 -0.72
N ALA A 43 15.22 6.70 -1.12
CA ALA A 43 14.32 5.85 -0.37
C ALA A 43 14.04 4.53 -1.09
N PRO A 44 13.96 3.39 -0.38
CA PRO A 44 13.49 2.13 -0.93
C PRO A 44 12.00 2.21 -1.28
N VAL A 45 11.56 1.39 -2.25
CA VAL A 45 10.15 1.41 -2.67
C VAL A 45 9.64 0.03 -3.09
N VAL A 46 8.39 -0.24 -2.78
CA VAL A 46 7.60 -1.34 -3.34
C VAL A 46 6.61 -0.74 -4.33
N LEU A 47 6.76 -1.08 -5.61
CA LEU A 47 5.76 -0.80 -6.65
C LEU A 47 4.80 -1.98 -6.68
N GLN A 48 3.55 -1.74 -6.27
CA GLN A 48 2.58 -2.82 -6.15
C GLN A 48 1.48 -2.74 -7.19
N VAL A 49 1.01 -3.91 -7.60
CA VAL A 49 0.05 -4.08 -8.68
C VAL A 49 -1.06 -4.99 -8.23
N SER A 50 -2.29 -4.48 -8.17
CA SER A 50 -3.47 -5.27 -7.88
C SER A 50 -3.95 -6.06 -9.10
N LYS A 51 -4.86 -7.02 -8.87
CA LYS A 51 -5.55 -7.74 -9.94
C LYS A 51 -6.26 -6.78 -10.90
N GLY A 52 -6.92 -5.74 -10.37
CA GLY A 52 -7.60 -4.72 -11.15
C GLY A 52 -6.64 -3.89 -12.00
N ALA A 53 -5.51 -3.48 -11.47
CA ALA A 53 -4.47 -2.77 -12.22
C ALA A 53 -3.91 -3.65 -13.36
N ARG A 54 -3.70 -4.95 -13.13
CA ARG A 54 -3.28 -5.91 -14.18
C ARG A 54 -4.33 -6.06 -15.28
N ALA A 55 -5.60 -6.07 -14.93
CA ALA A 55 -6.68 -6.14 -15.92
C ALA A 55 -6.78 -4.86 -16.75
N TYR A 56 -6.59 -3.69 -16.12
CA TYR A 56 -6.64 -2.38 -16.77
C TYR A 56 -5.45 -2.14 -17.70
N ALA A 57 -4.22 -2.22 -17.18
CA ALA A 57 -3.02 -1.80 -17.91
C ALA A 57 -2.31 -2.96 -18.64
N ASN A 58 -2.72 -4.21 -18.42
CA ASN A 58 -2.06 -5.44 -18.84
C ASN A 58 -0.74 -5.73 -18.12
N HIS A 59 -0.52 -6.99 -17.80
CA HIS A 59 0.65 -7.48 -17.08
C HIS A 59 1.98 -7.05 -17.72
N THR A 60 2.12 -7.23 -19.05
CA THR A 60 3.37 -6.93 -19.76
C THR A 60 3.72 -5.45 -19.70
N TYR A 61 2.74 -4.54 -19.87
CA TYR A 61 2.98 -3.11 -19.78
C TYR A 61 3.44 -2.70 -18.39
N LEU A 62 2.79 -3.23 -17.34
CA LEU A 62 3.16 -2.93 -15.95
C LEU A 62 4.58 -3.39 -15.62
N VAL A 63 4.93 -4.64 -15.96
CA VAL A 63 6.29 -5.18 -15.76
C VAL A 63 7.32 -4.32 -16.50
N LYS A 64 7.06 -3.95 -17.76
CA LYS A 64 8.00 -3.14 -18.55
C LYS A 64 8.11 -1.70 -18.07
N MET A 65 7.06 -1.10 -17.53
CA MET A 65 7.14 0.21 -16.88
C MET A 65 7.99 0.15 -15.61
N VAL A 66 7.86 -0.91 -14.81
CA VAL A 66 8.68 -1.10 -13.60
C VAL A 66 10.14 -1.42 -13.96
N GLU A 67 10.39 -2.24 -14.98
CA GLU A 67 11.75 -2.45 -15.50
C GLU A 67 12.39 -1.14 -15.99
N ALA A 68 11.63 -0.27 -16.67
CA ALA A 68 12.10 1.05 -17.07
C ALA A 68 12.45 1.91 -15.84
N ALA A 69 11.61 1.91 -14.81
CA ALA A 69 11.86 2.62 -13.57
C ALA A 69 13.16 2.14 -12.88
N VAL A 70 13.45 0.85 -12.89
CA VAL A 70 14.70 0.27 -12.36
C VAL A 70 15.93 0.77 -13.13
N ILE A 71 15.80 0.97 -14.45
CA ILE A 71 16.89 1.51 -15.30
C ILE A 71 17.13 2.99 -15.00
N GLU A 72 16.05 3.77 -14.89
CA GLU A 72 16.11 5.23 -14.66
C GLU A 72 16.51 5.57 -13.21
N CYS A 73 16.22 4.70 -12.25
CA CYS A 73 16.47 4.90 -10.82
C CYS A 73 17.43 3.82 -10.26
N PRO A 74 18.69 3.74 -10.72
CA PRO A 74 19.59 2.62 -10.38
C PRO A 74 20.09 2.66 -8.93
N ASP A 75 19.92 3.77 -8.22
CA ASP A 75 20.51 4.00 -6.90
C ASP A 75 19.56 3.63 -5.74
N ILE A 76 18.33 3.24 -6.05
CA ILE A 76 17.35 2.84 -5.04
C ILE A 76 16.89 1.39 -5.23
N PRO A 77 16.64 0.63 -4.16
CA PRO A 77 16.05 -0.70 -4.25
C PRO A 77 14.56 -0.60 -4.58
N ILE A 78 14.14 -1.32 -5.62
CA ILE A 78 12.76 -1.40 -6.08
C ILE A 78 12.31 -2.86 -6.07
N ALA A 79 11.20 -3.16 -5.39
CA ALA A 79 10.52 -4.44 -5.47
C ALA A 79 9.22 -4.31 -6.29
N LEU A 80 8.92 -5.32 -7.12
CA LEU A 80 7.64 -5.44 -7.81
C LEU A 80 6.78 -6.47 -7.07
N HIS A 81 5.61 -6.03 -6.61
CA HIS A 81 4.76 -6.79 -5.70
C HIS A 81 3.34 -6.98 -6.24
N LEU A 82 2.79 -8.20 -6.12
CA LEU A 82 1.36 -8.45 -6.31
C LEU A 82 0.62 -8.07 -5.02
N ASP A 83 -0.32 -7.15 -5.13
CA ASP A 83 -1.18 -6.68 -4.05
C ASP A 83 -2.50 -7.47 -4.07
N HIS A 84 -2.91 -8.05 -2.95
CA HIS A 84 -4.11 -8.88 -2.77
C HIS A 84 -4.34 -9.96 -3.85
N GLY A 85 -3.43 -10.92 -3.95
CA GLY A 85 -3.61 -12.09 -4.80
C GLY A 85 -4.74 -12.98 -4.27
N PRO A 86 -5.83 -13.21 -5.02
CA PRO A 86 -7.01 -13.92 -4.52
C PRO A 86 -6.85 -15.45 -4.48
N ASP A 87 -5.86 -15.98 -5.18
CA ASP A 87 -5.65 -17.40 -5.38
C ASP A 87 -4.23 -17.75 -5.82
N PHE A 88 -3.89 -19.03 -5.71
CA PHE A 88 -2.60 -19.58 -6.12
C PHE A 88 -2.25 -19.28 -7.58
N GLU A 89 -3.18 -19.41 -8.51
CA GLU A 89 -2.91 -19.24 -9.95
C GLU A 89 -2.54 -17.78 -10.28
N THR A 90 -3.16 -16.82 -9.62
CA THR A 90 -2.83 -15.40 -9.76
C THR A 90 -1.43 -15.11 -9.22
N CYS A 91 -1.10 -15.61 -8.02
CA CYS A 91 0.24 -15.48 -7.44
C CYS A 91 1.29 -16.15 -8.34
N LYS A 92 1.04 -17.39 -8.77
CA LYS A 92 1.90 -18.13 -9.71
C LYS A 92 2.15 -17.35 -11.00
N SER A 93 1.09 -16.81 -11.62
CA SER A 93 1.20 -16.01 -12.85
C SER A 93 2.07 -14.76 -12.65
N CYS A 94 2.05 -14.13 -11.47
CA CYS A 94 2.90 -12.98 -11.16
C CYS A 94 4.35 -13.42 -10.93
N ILE A 95 4.58 -14.50 -10.19
CA ILE A 95 5.92 -15.08 -9.97
C ILE A 95 6.58 -15.43 -11.31
N ASP A 96 5.88 -16.18 -12.16
CA ASP A 96 6.36 -16.56 -13.50
C ASP A 96 6.55 -15.33 -14.42
N GLY A 97 5.84 -14.26 -14.15
CA GLY A 97 5.88 -13.00 -14.88
C GLY A 97 6.93 -12.00 -14.40
N GLY A 98 7.80 -12.37 -13.44
CA GLY A 98 8.94 -11.55 -13.01
C GLY A 98 8.70 -10.67 -11.79
N PHE A 99 7.63 -10.90 -11.03
CA PHE A 99 7.44 -10.26 -9.73
C PHE A 99 8.45 -10.81 -8.72
N THR A 100 8.96 -9.94 -7.86
CA THR A 100 9.93 -10.31 -6.81
C THR A 100 9.29 -10.51 -5.44
N SER A 101 8.02 -10.14 -5.33
CA SER A 101 7.21 -10.30 -4.14
C SER A 101 5.74 -10.51 -4.53
N VAL A 102 5.00 -11.34 -3.83
CA VAL A 102 3.56 -11.52 -4.02
C VAL A 102 2.86 -11.61 -2.67
N MET A 103 1.62 -11.10 -2.62
CA MET A 103 0.73 -11.33 -1.50
C MET A 103 -0.35 -12.33 -1.90
N ILE A 104 -0.61 -13.31 -1.03
CA ILE A 104 -1.80 -14.15 -1.06
C ILE A 104 -2.77 -13.67 0.03
N ASP A 105 -3.98 -13.32 -0.37
CA ASP A 105 -5.02 -12.89 0.56
C ASP A 105 -6.14 -13.94 0.63
N CYS A 106 -6.07 -14.74 1.68
CA CYS A 106 -7.10 -15.71 2.08
C CYS A 106 -7.70 -15.36 3.46
N SER A 107 -7.58 -14.11 3.90
CA SER A 107 -8.01 -13.63 5.21
C SER A 107 -9.51 -13.81 5.48
N SER A 108 -10.32 -13.85 4.43
CA SER A 108 -11.77 -14.11 4.50
C SER A 108 -12.15 -15.58 4.67
N ARG A 109 -11.18 -16.50 4.60
CA ARG A 109 -11.40 -17.95 4.75
C ARG A 109 -11.14 -18.39 6.19
N PRO A 110 -11.63 -19.59 6.60
CA PRO A 110 -11.25 -20.19 7.86
C PRO A 110 -9.73 -20.29 8.02
N PHE A 111 -9.23 -20.17 9.24
CA PHE A 111 -7.80 -20.14 9.57
C PHE A 111 -7.00 -21.27 8.90
N ASP A 112 -7.43 -22.51 9.01
CA ASP A 112 -6.72 -23.66 8.43
C ASP A 112 -6.70 -23.62 6.89
N GLU A 113 -7.75 -23.13 6.23
CA GLU A 113 -7.78 -22.95 4.79
C GLU A 113 -6.83 -21.83 4.34
N ASN A 114 -6.79 -20.72 5.10
CA ASN A 114 -5.83 -19.64 4.86
C ASN A 114 -4.39 -20.16 4.98
N VAL A 115 -4.10 -20.95 6.04
CA VAL A 115 -2.77 -21.57 6.21
C VAL A 115 -2.41 -22.47 5.02
N GLU A 116 -3.31 -23.34 4.59
CA GLU A 116 -3.05 -24.28 3.48
C GLU A 116 -2.80 -23.56 2.16
N GLU A 117 -3.60 -22.58 1.79
CA GLU A 117 -3.45 -21.83 0.55
C GLU A 117 -2.18 -20.95 0.59
N THR A 118 -1.95 -20.26 1.70
CA THR A 118 -0.74 -19.45 1.89
C THR A 118 0.51 -20.31 1.75
N LYS A 119 0.55 -21.48 2.40
CA LYS A 119 1.68 -22.40 2.32
C LYS A 119 2.00 -22.84 0.90
N LYS A 120 0.98 -23.14 0.08
CA LYS A 120 1.19 -23.50 -1.35
C LYS A 120 1.88 -22.38 -2.13
N VAL A 121 1.46 -21.13 -1.89
CA VAL A 121 2.07 -19.97 -2.53
C VAL A 121 3.50 -19.76 -2.04
N VAL A 122 3.75 -19.91 -0.73
CA VAL A 122 5.08 -19.80 -0.12
C VAL A 122 6.04 -20.84 -0.73
N GLU A 123 5.64 -22.10 -0.78
CA GLU A 123 6.47 -23.18 -1.37
C GLU A 123 6.82 -22.87 -2.82
N TYR A 124 5.86 -22.38 -3.61
CA TYR A 124 6.10 -22.02 -5.00
C TYR A 124 6.98 -20.76 -5.12
N GLY A 125 6.69 -19.71 -4.36
CA GLY A 125 7.45 -18.46 -4.36
C GLY A 125 8.91 -18.68 -3.97
N HIS A 126 9.16 -19.38 -2.87
CA HIS A 126 10.52 -19.66 -2.40
C HIS A 126 11.31 -20.50 -3.39
N ALA A 127 10.69 -21.47 -4.08
CA ALA A 127 11.34 -22.26 -5.14
C ALA A 127 11.79 -21.40 -6.33
N HIS A 128 11.20 -20.20 -6.50
CA HIS A 128 11.53 -19.25 -7.58
C HIS A 128 12.29 -18.00 -7.06
N GLY A 129 12.67 -17.95 -5.79
CA GLY A 129 13.37 -16.81 -5.18
C GLY A 129 12.49 -15.57 -4.99
N VAL A 130 11.18 -15.76 -4.87
CA VAL A 130 10.18 -14.71 -4.65
C VAL A 130 9.65 -14.82 -3.21
N VAL A 131 9.53 -13.68 -2.54
CA VAL A 131 9.01 -13.61 -1.17
C VAL A 131 7.48 -13.49 -1.16
N VAL A 132 6.86 -13.99 -0.09
CA VAL A 132 5.40 -14.07 0.02
C VAL A 132 4.91 -13.36 1.28
N GLU A 133 4.00 -12.41 1.07
CA GLU A 133 3.20 -11.76 2.10
C GLU A 133 1.87 -12.51 2.26
N ALA A 134 1.37 -12.58 3.48
CA ALA A 134 0.05 -13.13 3.79
C ALA A 134 -0.76 -12.18 4.67
N GLU A 135 -2.03 -12.49 4.94
CA GLU A 135 -2.90 -11.66 5.77
C GLU A 135 -3.65 -12.48 6.83
N LEU A 136 -3.71 -11.92 8.04
CA LEU A 136 -4.54 -12.38 9.16
C LEU A 136 -5.38 -11.24 9.72
N GLY A 137 -6.66 -11.54 9.97
CA GLY A 137 -7.70 -10.54 10.17
C GLY A 137 -8.26 -10.06 8.84
N THR A 138 -9.45 -9.50 8.83
CA THR A 138 -10.14 -9.09 7.60
C THR A 138 -10.41 -7.60 7.63
N LEU A 139 -9.83 -6.86 6.68
CA LEU A 139 -10.03 -5.41 6.59
C LEU A 139 -11.38 -5.08 5.95
N ALA A 140 -12.07 -4.09 6.54
CA ALA A 140 -13.26 -3.50 5.92
C ALA A 140 -12.90 -2.64 4.71
N GLY A 141 -13.92 -2.28 3.91
CA GLY A 141 -13.81 -1.32 2.82
C GLY A 141 -13.93 -1.92 1.43
N VAL A 142 -13.50 -1.17 0.43
CA VAL A 142 -13.61 -1.54 -0.98
C VAL A 142 -12.26 -1.42 -1.63
N GLU A 143 -11.77 -2.54 -2.18
CA GLU A 143 -10.56 -2.59 -2.99
C GLU A 143 -10.82 -3.47 -4.22
N ASP A 144 -10.65 -2.88 -5.42
CA ASP A 144 -11.01 -3.48 -6.70
C ASP A 144 -12.44 -4.11 -6.67
N ASP A 145 -12.54 -5.42 -6.83
CA ASP A 145 -13.81 -6.17 -6.81
C ASP A 145 -14.20 -6.65 -5.39
N VAL A 146 -13.32 -6.48 -4.41
CA VAL A 146 -13.53 -6.95 -3.03
C VAL A 146 -14.24 -5.87 -2.22
N LYS A 147 -15.35 -6.25 -1.59
CA LYS A 147 -16.10 -5.40 -0.64
C LYS A 147 -16.32 -6.16 0.64
N VAL A 148 -15.79 -5.62 1.74
CA VAL A 148 -16.00 -6.16 3.08
C VAL A 148 -16.74 -5.12 3.90
N SER A 149 -17.88 -5.50 4.49
CA SER A 149 -18.62 -4.61 5.40
C SER A 149 -17.86 -4.45 6.72
N ALA A 150 -18.16 -3.40 7.47
CA ALA A 150 -17.60 -3.23 8.81
C ALA A 150 -18.03 -4.37 9.76
N GLU A 151 -19.16 -5.00 9.52
CA GLU A 151 -19.69 -6.12 10.30
C GLU A 151 -18.95 -7.43 10.02
N ASP A 152 -18.42 -7.60 8.79
CA ASP A 152 -17.69 -8.79 8.36
C ASP A 152 -16.16 -8.62 8.56
N SER A 153 -15.70 -7.44 8.97
CA SER A 153 -14.29 -7.20 9.29
C SER A 153 -13.93 -7.73 10.67
N SER A 154 -12.70 -8.17 10.82
CA SER A 154 -12.18 -8.67 12.10
C SER A 154 -10.76 -8.19 12.35
N TYR A 155 -10.48 -7.78 13.57
CA TYR A 155 -9.09 -7.53 14.00
C TYR A 155 -8.28 -8.82 13.99
N THR A 156 -6.98 -8.69 13.77
CA THR A 156 -6.06 -9.82 13.95
C THR A 156 -6.05 -10.27 15.39
N HIS A 157 -6.12 -11.59 15.61
CA HIS A 157 -5.96 -12.23 16.90
C HIS A 157 -4.47 -12.51 17.15
N PRO A 158 -3.80 -11.78 18.08
CA PRO A 158 -2.35 -11.91 18.27
C PRO A 158 -1.91 -13.34 18.65
N GLU A 159 -2.78 -14.11 19.29
CA GLU A 159 -2.53 -15.50 19.67
C GLU A 159 -2.38 -16.47 18.49
N GLU A 160 -2.89 -16.12 17.31
CA GLU A 160 -2.85 -16.96 16.11
C GLU A 160 -1.62 -16.70 15.23
N VAL A 161 -0.93 -15.54 15.41
CA VAL A 161 0.12 -15.11 14.47
C VAL A 161 1.35 -16.03 14.46
N GLU A 162 1.76 -16.55 15.62
CA GLU A 162 2.92 -17.44 15.72
C GLU A 162 2.66 -18.78 15.03
N GLU A 163 1.46 -19.35 15.24
CA GLU A 163 1.05 -20.58 14.56
C GLU A 163 0.96 -20.36 13.05
N PHE A 164 0.32 -19.28 12.63
CA PHE A 164 0.16 -18.97 11.22
C PHE A 164 1.50 -18.84 10.51
N VAL A 165 2.41 -18.00 10.99
CA VAL A 165 3.74 -17.79 10.42
C VAL A 165 4.56 -19.08 10.41
N THR A 166 4.50 -19.85 11.50
CA THR A 166 5.23 -21.12 11.61
C THR A 166 4.73 -22.15 10.61
N ARG A 167 3.41 -22.26 10.42
CA ARG A 167 2.78 -23.25 9.53
C ARG A 167 2.90 -22.87 8.05
N THR A 168 2.84 -21.59 7.74
CA THR A 168 2.89 -21.09 6.35
C THR A 168 4.29 -20.85 5.86
N GLY A 169 5.18 -20.33 6.72
CA GLY A 169 6.52 -19.88 6.35
C GLY A 169 6.52 -18.61 5.50
N CYS A 170 5.47 -17.76 5.58
CA CYS A 170 5.41 -16.47 4.87
C CYS A 170 6.52 -15.52 5.36
N ASP A 171 6.92 -14.56 4.51
CA ASP A 171 8.04 -13.66 4.75
C ASP A 171 7.62 -12.33 5.43
N SER A 172 6.35 -11.97 5.33
CA SER A 172 5.73 -10.82 6.00
C SER A 172 4.25 -11.08 6.23
N LEU A 173 3.65 -10.38 7.20
CA LEU A 173 2.25 -10.57 7.58
C LEU A 173 1.52 -9.24 7.64
N ALA A 174 0.48 -9.10 6.82
CA ALA A 174 -0.49 -8.04 6.95
C ALA A 174 -1.45 -8.33 8.12
N ILE A 175 -1.70 -7.31 8.93
CA ILE A 175 -2.58 -7.40 10.10
C ILE A 175 -3.67 -6.33 10.06
N ALA A 176 -4.83 -6.67 10.61
CA ALA A 176 -5.97 -5.77 10.76
C ALA A 176 -5.96 -5.15 12.16
N ILE A 177 -5.66 -3.85 12.23
CA ILE A 177 -5.63 -3.07 13.48
C ILE A 177 -6.54 -1.84 13.45
N GLY A 178 -7.51 -1.80 12.52
CA GLY A 178 -8.46 -0.69 12.38
C GLY A 178 -8.26 0.16 11.14
N THR A 179 -7.36 -0.23 10.25
CA THR A 179 -7.27 0.33 8.89
C THR A 179 -8.40 -0.21 8.01
N SER A 180 -8.70 0.47 6.89
CA SER A 180 -9.76 0.09 5.97
C SER A 180 -9.42 0.53 4.54
N HIS A 181 -9.86 -0.22 3.53
CA HIS A 181 -9.61 0.07 2.13
C HIS A 181 -10.44 1.25 1.59
N GLY A 182 -9.96 1.90 0.53
CA GLY A 182 -10.64 3.00 -0.14
C GLY A 182 -10.45 4.37 0.53
N ALA A 183 -11.16 5.39 0.04
CA ALA A 183 -11.12 6.77 0.53
C ALA A 183 -12.21 7.09 1.57
N TYR A 184 -13.18 6.21 1.73
CA TYR A 184 -14.28 6.32 2.69
C TYR A 184 -14.13 5.23 3.76
N LYS A 185 -13.04 5.34 4.54
CA LYS A 185 -12.65 4.33 5.52
C LYS A 185 -13.56 4.27 6.74
N PHE A 186 -14.14 5.42 7.08
CA PHE A 186 -15.00 5.60 8.26
C PHE A 186 -16.24 6.39 7.87
N THR A 187 -17.37 6.09 8.52
CA THR A 187 -18.53 6.94 8.44
C THR A 187 -18.43 8.10 9.44
N PRO A 188 -19.12 9.24 9.22
CA PRO A 188 -19.11 10.35 10.18
C PRO A 188 -19.54 9.95 11.60
N GLU A 189 -20.41 8.92 11.73
CA GLU A 189 -20.89 8.40 13.01
C GLU A 189 -19.83 7.62 13.78
N GLN A 190 -18.87 7.04 13.09
CA GLN A 190 -17.71 6.35 13.68
C GLN A 190 -16.64 7.33 14.18
N CYS A 191 -16.68 8.58 13.71
CA CYS A 191 -15.68 9.60 13.99
C CYS A 191 -16.11 10.51 15.15
N THR A 192 -15.12 11.06 15.83
CA THR A 192 -15.29 12.20 16.72
C THR A 192 -14.99 13.51 15.98
N ARG A 193 -15.35 14.66 16.55
CA ARG A 193 -14.93 15.97 16.00
C ARG A 193 -13.92 16.61 16.93
N ASN A 194 -12.81 17.09 16.37
CA ASN A 194 -11.87 17.88 17.14
C ASN A 194 -12.37 19.32 17.37
N GLU A 195 -11.58 20.14 18.05
CA GLU A 195 -11.91 21.55 18.36
C GLU A 195 -12.16 22.42 17.11
N GLN A 196 -11.61 22.02 15.95
CA GLN A 196 -11.80 22.68 14.66
C GLN A 196 -12.98 22.13 13.87
N GLY A 197 -13.74 21.16 14.44
CA GLY A 197 -14.89 20.53 13.80
C GLY A 197 -14.53 19.47 12.73
N ILE A 198 -13.25 19.11 12.62
CA ILE A 198 -12.74 18.09 11.69
C ILE A 198 -13.06 16.71 12.25
N LEU A 199 -13.52 15.81 11.37
CA LEU A 199 -13.77 14.41 11.72
C LEU A 199 -12.42 13.68 11.97
N VAL A 200 -12.35 13.04 13.12
CA VAL A 200 -11.19 12.23 13.55
C VAL A 200 -11.66 10.79 13.72
N PRO A 201 -11.06 9.85 12.99
CA PRO A 201 -11.42 8.43 13.09
C PRO A 201 -11.05 7.85 14.45
N PRO A 202 -11.57 6.67 14.81
CA PRO A 202 -11.09 5.94 15.99
C PRO A 202 -9.61 5.59 15.84
N PRO A 203 -8.84 5.57 16.94
CA PRO A 203 -7.43 5.25 16.91
C PRO A 203 -7.18 3.79 16.47
N LEU A 204 -6.03 3.56 15.87
CA LEU A 204 -5.57 2.20 15.54
C LEU A 204 -5.35 1.38 16.82
N ARG A 205 -5.56 0.07 16.72
CA ARG A 205 -5.37 -0.89 17.81
C ARG A 205 -3.87 -1.20 18.00
N PHE A 206 -3.14 -0.23 18.55
CA PHE A 206 -1.71 -0.40 18.86
C PHE A 206 -1.46 -1.51 19.89
N ASP A 207 -2.42 -1.80 20.76
CA ASP A 207 -2.37 -2.93 21.67
C ASP A 207 -2.23 -4.28 20.92
N VAL A 208 -2.94 -4.45 19.79
CA VAL A 208 -2.79 -5.62 18.91
C VAL A 208 -1.41 -5.64 18.26
N LEU A 209 -0.95 -4.50 17.67
CA LEU A 209 0.35 -4.41 17.03
C LEU A 209 1.51 -4.70 18.01
N GLU A 210 1.45 -4.15 19.20
CA GLU A 210 2.46 -4.38 20.25
C GLU A 210 2.51 -5.84 20.69
N GLU A 211 1.36 -6.49 20.84
CA GLU A 211 1.31 -7.91 21.23
C GLU A 211 1.81 -8.80 20.08
N VAL A 212 1.45 -8.52 18.81
CA VAL A 212 2.00 -9.21 17.64
C VAL A 212 3.53 -9.04 17.58
N SER A 213 4.04 -7.83 17.80
CA SER A 213 5.49 -7.55 17.81
C SER A 213 6.24 -8.32 18.89
N LYS A 214 5.63 -8.55 20.04
CA LYS A 214 6.21 -9.36 21.14
C LYS A 214 6.26 -10.84 20.77
N ARG A 215 5.24 -11.35 20.08
CA ARG A 215 5.15 -12.76 19.68
C ARG A 215 6.05 -13.08 18.48
N LEU A 216 6.22 -12.14 17.57
CA LEU A 216 7.01 -12.28 16.35
C LEU A 216 8.18 -11.26 16.33
N PRO A 217 9.15 -11.32 17.25
CA PRO A 217 10.25 -10.37 17.28
C PRO A 217 11.12 -10.48 16.02
N GLY A 218 11.35 -9.33 15.36
CA GLY A 218 12.12 -9.27 14.11
C GLY A 218 11.34 -9.64 12.85
N PHE A 219 10.07 -10.02 12.96
CA PHE A 219 9.26 -10.40 11.82
C PHE A 219 8.55 -9.16 11.21
N PRO A 220 8.60 -8.97 9.87
CA PRO A 220 8.01 -7.81 9.22
C PRO A 220 6.49 -7.81 9.26
N ILE A 221 5.91 -6.76 9.81
CA ILE A 221 4.46 -6.52 9.81
C ILE A 221 4.11 -5.51 8.72
N VAL A 222 2.94 -5.68 8.12
CA VAL A 222 2.43 -4.86 7.02
C VAL A 222 1.08 -4.26 7.41
N LEU A 223 0.83 -3.01 6.98
CA LEU A 223 -0.48 -2.37 7.08
C LEU A 223 -1.06 -2.10 5.70
N HIS A 224 -2.20 -2.70 5.43
CA HIS A 224 -3.09 -2.42 4.32
C HIS A 224 -4.14 -1.36 4.70
N GLY A 225 -4.87 -0.83 3.71
CA GLY A 225 -5.91 0.15 3.95
C GLY A 225 -5.44 1.45 4.61
N SER A 226 -4.18 1.84 4.41
CA SER A 226 -3.47 2.85 5.21
C SER A 226 -3.32 4.21 4.56
N SER A 227 -4.02 4.50 3.45
CA SER A 227 -4.03 5.85 2.87
C SER A 227 -4.61 6.87 3.85
N SER A 228 -3.99 8.05 3.96
CA SER A 228 -4.42 9.10 4.90
C SER A 228 -5.53 10.00 4.35
N VAL A 229 -5.83 9.89 3.05
CA VAL A 229 -6.87 10.68 2.37
C VAL A 229 -6.67 12.19 2.64
N PRO A 230 -5.56 12.80 2.18
CA PRO A 230 -5.23 14.17 2.53
C PRO A 230 -6.34 15.13 2.15
N ARG A 231 -6.77 15.92 3.11
CA ARG A 231 -7.92 16.83 2.98
C ARG A 231 -7.75 17.83 1.83
N GLU A 232 -6.55 18.30 1.62
CA GLU A 232 -6.23 19.24 0.54
C GLU A 232 -6.62 18.71 -0.86
N PHE A 233 -6.40 17.42 -1.14
CA PHE A 233 -6.80 16.82 -2.42
C PHE A 233 -8.31 16.63 -2.52
N VAL A 234 -8.96 16.23 -1.43
CA VAL A 234 -10.42 16.09 -1.37
C VAL A 234 -11.09 17.43 -1.61
N ASP A 235 -10.64 18.50 -0.94
CA ASP A 235 -11.16 19.85 -1.09
C ASP A 235 -10.92 20.39 -2.52
N LYS A 236 -9.73 20.16 -3.08
CA LYS A 236 -9.41 20.52 -4.46
C LYS A 236 -10.32 19.78 -5.46
N ILE A 237 -10.52 18.48 -5.31
CA ILE A 237 -11.43 17.70 -6.16
C ILE A 237 -12.86 18.28 -6.09
N ASN A 238 -13.34 18.58 -4.88
CA ASN A 238 -14.68 19.14 -4.68
C ASN A 238 -14.82 20.55 -5.25
N ALA A 239 -13.80 21.40 -5.13
CA ALA A 239 -13.79 22.75 -5.70
C ALA A 239 -13.84 22.74 -7.23
N HIS A 240 -13.27 21.74 -7.89
CA HIS A 240 -13.18 21.62 -9.35
C HIS A 240 -14.15 20.55 -9.91
N GLY A 241 -15.42 20.56 -9.45
CA GLY A 241 -16.52 19.79 -10.02
C GLY A 241 -16.56 18.31 -9.59
N GLY A 242 -15.78 17.93 -8.59
CA GLY A 242 -15.89 16.61 -7.96
C GLY A 242 -16.96 16.56 -6.88
N LYS A 243 -17.19 15.37 -6.34
CA LYS A 243 -18.14 15.16 -5.24
C LYS A 243 -17.60 14.04 -4.33
N MET A 244 -16.81 14.42 -3.35
CA MET A 244 -16.27 13.53 -2.34
C MET A 244 -16.59 14.07 -0.92
N PRO A 245 -17.85 13.98 -0.49
CA PRO A 245 -18.21 14.32 0.88
C PRO A 245 -17.66 13.25 1.83
N ASP A 246 -17.28 13.65 3.03
CA ASP A 246 -16.95 12.75 4.14
C ASP A 246 -15.86 11.70 3.85
N ALA A 247 -14.94 11.99 2.91
CA ALA A 247 -13.76 11.16 2.70
C ALA A 247 -12.80 11.32 3.88
N ILE A 248 -12.49 10.23 4.58
CA ILE A 248 -11.68 10.19 5.81
C ILE A 248 -10.70 9.03 5.71
N GLY A 249 -9.43 9.30 5.99
CA GLY A 249 -8.35 8.32 6.00
C GLY A 249 -7.76 8.09 7.38
N ILE A 250 -6.61 7.41 7.42
CA ILE A 250 -5.87 7.14 8.66
C ILE A 250 -4.99 8.35 8.98
N PRO A 251 -4.95 8.83 10.24
CA PRO A 251 -4.05 9.91 10.66
C PRO A 251 -2.58 9.55 10.40
N GLU A 252 -1.84 10.48 9.81
CA GLU A 252 -0.43 10.24 9.43
C GLU A 252 0.49 10.00 10.64
N GLU A 253 0.18 10.62 11.77
CA GLU A 253 0.88 10.42 13.03
C GLU A 253 0.73 8.99 13.55
N GLU A 254 -0.41 8.34 13.34
CA GLU A 254 -0.62 6.95 13.72
C GLU A 254 0.15 5.99 12.81
N LEU A 255 0.18 6.27 11.50
CA LEU A 255 1.00 5.51 10.55
C LEU A 255 2.50 5.66 10.87
N ARG A 256 2.94 6.88 11.21
CA ARG A 256 4.32 7.13 11.63
C ARG A 256 4.66 6.38 12.92
N HIS A 257 3.75 6.33 13.87
CA HIS A 257 3.92 5.57 15.12
C HIS A 257 3.99 4.07 14.84
N ALA A 258 3.12 3.53 13.99
CA ALA A 258 3.16 2.12 13.59
C ALA A 258 4.50 1.74 12.95
N ALA A 259 5.04 2.61 12.06
CA ALA A 259 6.35 2.40 11.42
C ALA A 259 7.52 2.41 12.43
N GLN A 260 7.39 3.09 13.56
CA GLN A 260 8.41 3.09 14.64
C GLN A 260 8.38 1.81 15.50
N LEU A 261 7.36 0.99 15.37
CA LEU A 261 7.24 -0.30 16.06
C LEU A 261 7.76 -1.43 15.16
N SER A 262 6.90 -2.23 14.60
CA SER A 262 7.27 -3.39 13.78
C SER A 262 6.71 -3.35 12.34
N VAL A 263 6.02 -2.28 11.97
CA VAL A 263 5.46 -2.13 10.64
C VAL A 263 6.56 -1.75 9.64
N CYS A 264 6.86 -2.68 8.73
CA CYS A 264 7.92 -2.54 7.74
C CYS A 264 7.43 -2.11 6.36
N LYS A 265 6.12 -2.26 6.08
CA LYS A 265 5.47 -1.87 4.82
C LYS A 265 4.14 -1.19 5.11
N ILE A 266 3.86 -0.08 4.41
CA ILE A 266 2.58 0.63 4.47
C ILE A 266 2.06 0.81 3.05
N ASN A 267 0.84 0.30 2.79
CA ASN A 267 0.18 0.41 1.49
C ASN A 267 -0.48 1.78 1.31
N ILE A 268 -0.19 2.41 0.17
CA ILE A 268 -0.71 3.74 -0.20
C ILE A 268 -1.21 3.69 -1.63
N ASP A 269 -2.53 3.76 -1.82
CA ASP A 269 -3.21 3.81 -3.11
C ASP A 269 -4.10 5.05 -3.24
N SER A 270 -5.10 5.19 -2.36
CA SER A 270 -6.09 6.27 -2.46
C SER A 270 -5.46 7.65 -2.50
N ASP A 271 -4.35 7.88 -1.80
CA ASP A 271 -3.66 9.17 -1.78
C ASP A 271 -3.06 9.51 -3.15
N ILE A 272 -2.53 8.50 -3.87
CA ILE A 272 -2.04 8.67 -5.25
C ILE A 272 -3.19 9.02 -6.19
N ARG A 273 -4.29 8.28 -6.10
CA ARG A 273 -5.49 8.52 -6.92
C ARG A 273 -6.06 9.90 -6.67
N LEU A 274 -6.06 10.38 -5.43
CA LEU A 274 -6.52 11.73 -5.06
C LEU A 274 -5.57 12.81 -5.61
N ALA A 275 -4.27 12.67 -5.44
CA ALA A 275 -3.28 13.65 -5.91
C ALA A 275 -3.37 13.86 -7.44
N ILE A 276 -3.35 12.77 -8.22
CA ILE A 276 -3.42 12.84 -9.68
C ILE A 276 -4.78 13.41 -10.14
N THR A 277 -5.90 12.98 -9.52
CA THR A 277 -7.25 13.42 -9.89
C THR A 277 -7.47 14.90 -9.55
N ALA A 278 -7.01 15.34 -8.39
CA ALA A 278 -7.11 16.74 -7.96
C ALA A 278 -6.39 17.66 -8.94
N SER A 279 -5.17 17.32 -9.33
CA SER A 279 -4.37 18.10 -10.29
C SER A 279 -5.00 18.15 -11.68
N ILE A 280 -5.52 17.03 -12.18
CA ILE A 280 -6.18 16.99 -13.51
C ILE A 280 -7.46 17.82 -13.51
N ARG A 281 -8.28 17.76 -12.47
CA ARG A 281 -9.52 18.53 -12.37
C ARG A 281 -9.25 20.03 -12.31
N GLU A 282 -8.32 20.47 -11.45
CA GLU A 282 -7.86 21.85 -11.37
C GLU A 282 -7.37 22.34 -12.72
N HIS A 283 -6.53 21.56 -13.40
CA HIS A 283 -5.99 21.91 -14.71
C HIS A 283 -7.08 22.15 -15.76
N PHE A 284 -8.08 21.28 -15.86
CA PHE A 284 -9.16 21.44 -16.83
C PHE A 284 -10.13 22.59 -16.48
N ASP A 285 -10.27 22.94 -15.22
CA ASP A 285 -11.07 24.09 -14.80
C ASP A 285 -10.34 25.42 -15.13
N GLU A 286 -9.03 25.48 -14.87
CA GLU A 286 -8.20 26.66 -15.15
C GLU A 286 -7.85 26.83 -16.64
N HIS A 287 -7.75 25.73 -17.40
CA HIS A 287 -7.33 25.68 -18.78
C HIS A 287 -8.31 24.85 -19.63
N PRO A 288 -9.53 25.32 -19.84
CA PRO A 288 -10.57 24.52 -20.51
C PRO A 288 -10.31 24.25 -22.01
N ASP A 289 -9.37 24.95 -22.62
CA ASP A 289 -8.92 24.78 -24.00
C ASP A 289 -7.76 23.77 -24.15
N HIS A 290 -7.19 23.31 -23.05
CA HIS A 290 -6.09 22.35 -23.10
C HIS A 290 -6.60 20.92 -23.37
N PHE A 291 -6.08 20.27 -24.39
CA PHE A 291 -6.44 18.91 -24.81
C PHE A 291 -5.26 17.98 -25.07
N ASP A 292 -4.01 18.49 -25.03
CA ASP A 292 -2.81 17.65 -25.13
C ASP A 292 -2.56 16.96 -23.79
N PRO A 293 -2.53 15.59 -23.74
CA PRO A 293 -2.28 14.85 -22.49
C PRO A 293 -1.05 15.31 -21.73
N ARG A 294 0.00 15.75 -22.40
CA ARG A 294 1.23 16.25 -21.76
C ARG A 294 1.00 17.51 -20.92
N GLN A 295 -0.01 18.31 -21.25
CA GLN A 295 -0.33 19.55 -20.54
C GLN A 295 -0.94 19.28 -19.18
N TYR A 296 -1.86 18.30 -19.06
CA TYR A 296 -2.56 17.98 -17.81
C TYR A 296 -1.96 16.80 -17.04
N LEU A 297 -1.25 15.88 -17.70
CA LEU A 297 -0.58 14.77 -17.02
C LEU A 297 0.77 15.17 -16.42
N LYS A 298 1.48 16.17 -16.97
CA LYS A 298 2.74 16.66 -16.40
C LYS A 298 2.55 17.24 -14.98
N PRO A 299 1.63 18.20 -14.73
CA PRO A 299 1.36 18.66 -13.36
C PRO A 299 0.77 17.56 -12.48
N ALA A 300 -0.02 16.64 -13.03
CA ALA A 300 -0.55 15.51 -12.27
C ALA A 300 0.55 14.56 -11.78
N ARG A 301 1.56 14.26 -12.62
CA ARG A 301 2.77 13.51 -12.20
C ARG A 301 3.54 14.25 -11.11
N GLN A 302 3.68 15.58 -11.22
CA GLN A 302 4.32 16.36 -10.16
C GLN A 302 3.57 16.29 -8.84
N ALA A 303 2.23 16.36 -8.87
CA ALA A 303 1.40 16.22 -7.67
C ALA A 303 1.58 14.84 -6.99
N VAL A 304 1.69 13.76 -7.77
CA VAL A 304 2.03 12.43 -7.24
C VAL A 304 3.41 12.44 -6.60
N LYS A 305 4.42 13.01 -7.28
CA LYS A 305 5.78 13.11 -6.76
C LYS A 305 5.84 13.87 -5.43
N ASP A 306 5.17 15.00 -5.34
CA ASP A 306 5.16 15.85 -4.14
C ASP A 306 4.47 15.12 -2.96
N MET A 307 3.34 14.46 -3.22
CA MET A 307 2.63 13.65 -2.23
C MET A 307 3.50 12.50 -1.74
N VAL A 308 4.15 11.76 -2.65
CA VAL A 308 5.04 10.64 -2.28
C VAL A 308 6.24 11.16 -1.48
N THR A 309 6.85 12.28 -1.88
CA THR A 309 7.93 12.91 -1.12
C THR A 309 7.51 13.23 0.31
N HIS A 310 6.32 13.80 0.50
CA HIS A 310 5.75 14.03 1.83
C HIS A 310 5.64 12.73 2.64
N LYS A 311 5.10 11.66 2.02
CA LYS A 311 4.97 10.35 2.70
C LYS A 311 6.31 9.76 3.11
N LEU A 312 7.31 9.78 2.23
CA LEU A 312 8.63 9.23 2.51
C LEU A 312 9.30 9.88 3.73
N ILE A 313 9.13 11.20 3.88
CA ILE A 313 9.76 11.99 4.93
C ILE A 313 8.95 11.94 6.23
N ASN A 314 7.66 12.28 6.15
CA ASN A 314 6.86 12.60 7.35
C ASN A 314 6.09 11.42 7.92
N VAL A 315 5.73 10.44 7.06
CA VAL A 315 4.90 9.29 7.46
C VAL A 315 5.75 8.02 7.59
N LEU A 316 6.46 7.68 6.54
CA LEU A 316 7.23 6.43 6.46
C LEU A 316 8.60 6.55 7.17
N GLY A 317 9.24 7.71 7.07
CA GLY A 317 10.56 7.98 7.65
C GLY A 317 11.69 7.21 6.96
N CYS A 318 11.49 6.85 5.68
CA CYS A 318 12.43 6.04 4.90
C CYS A 318 13.33 6.86 3.95
N ASN A 319 13.29 8.18 4.00
CA ASN A 319 14.22 9.04 3.27
C ASN A 319 15.67 8.79 3.73
N GLY A 320 16.60 8.67 2.77
CA GLY A 320 18.00 8.34 3.03
C GLY A 320 18.24 6.89 3.48
N LYS A 321 17.32 5.96 3.16
CA LYS A 321 17.38 4.54 3.59
C LYS A 321 17.55 3.53 2.44
N ALA A 322 17.82 4.01 1.22
CA ALA A 322 18.11 3.16 0.06
C ALA A 322 19.35 2.28 0.21
#